data_f6a7e9af8ba1edb88f69652c931c08a0
#
_entry.id   f6a7e9af8ba1edb88f69652c931c08a0
#
_cell.length_a   1.000
_cell.length_b   1.000
_cell.length_c   1.000
_cell.angle_alpha   90.00
_cell.angle_beta   90.00
_cell.angle_gamma   90.00
#
_symmetry.space_group_name_H-M   'P 1'
#
loop_
_entity.id
_entity.type
_entity.pdbx_description
1 polymer ?
#
loop_
_entity_poly.entity_id
_entity_poly.type
_entity_poly.pdbx_seq_one_letter_code
_entity_poly.pdbx_strand_id
1 'polypeptide(L)'
;MTLSMELTEKVERIRDLTALDAAEELVRLPADDIQFILSRLPASQAATIASHLGEVAAPDNAASVAVLSGMEATIGELMTPVTATLPQSTTVAEALAFMVKSADVTEISYIFATQDDCLVGVVGMRDLILSKPSEVLSDIMVREPFAFEQDTLVKDAVSEVLYRHYRMYPVVDEQQRVVGEVRGWKLYERIATELSAQAGSQYGVAKEEQINTPVLAAFRMRHPWLQVNLLTAFAAAFVVGMFESTITQIVALAAFLPVLAGQSGNTGCQALAITLRGITLGQMKDYPVSKLLRKEILLGALNGAAVGVIAGIAMFAYALATDAASPAMLGLVILIAMIGACVGSGIFGVTVPLVLKRFGADPATASSIFLTTFTDIIGMGLMLFLATSMVL
;
A
#
# COMPACT_ATOMS: atom_id res chain seq x y z
N MET A 1 -43.13 -23.02 2.90
CA MET A 1 -42.60 -23.93 3.92
C MET A 1 -41.61 -24.95 3.35
N THR A 2 -41.75 -25.40 2.12
CA THR A 2 -40.82 -26.33 1.44
C THR A 2 -39.51 -25.72 1.00
N LEU A 3 -39.49 -24.52 0.48
CA LEU A 3 -38.26 -23.84 -0.01
C LEU A 3 -37.26 -23.52 1.12
N SER A 4 -37.76 -23.13 2.29
CA SER A 4 -36.92 -22.81 3.47
C SER A 4 -36.28 -24.08 4.09
N MET A 5 -36.92 -25.24 3.99
CA MET A 5 -36.33 -26.52 4.43
C MET A 5 -35.20 -26.99 3.50
N GLU A 6 -35.36 -26.81 2.20
CA GLU A 6 -34.37 -27.22 1.18
C GLU A 6 -33.08 -26.35 1.27
N LEU A 7 -33.24 -25.06 1.52
CA LEU A 7 -32.09 -24.17 1.72
C LEU A 7 -31.38 -24.44 3.06
N THR A 8 -32.08 -24.84 4.11
CA THR A 8 -31.47 -25.19 5.41
C THR A 8 -30.65 -26.48 5.30
N GLU A 9 -31.12 -27.45 4.53
CA GLU A 9 -30.38 -28.68 4.25
C GLU A 9 -29.12 -28.42 3.43
N LYS A 10 -29.19 -27.48 2.47
CA LYS A 10 -28.02 -27.00 1.71
C LYS A 10 -26.99 -26.30 2.61
N VAL A 11 -27.40 -25.52 3.61
CA VAL A 11 -26.48 -24.88 4.56
C VAL A 11 -25.64 -25.92 5.33
N GLU A 12 -26.29 -26.98 5.84
CA GLU A 12 -25.58 -28.05 6.55
C GLU A 12 -24.58 -28.78 5.62
N ARG A 13 -24.97 -29.05 4.38
CA ARG A 13 -24.09 -29.70 3.40
C ARG A 13 -22.90 -28.83 3.03
N ILE A 14 -23.10 -27.53 2.80
CA ILE A 14 -22.03 -26.60 2.45
C ILE A 14 -21.07 -26.36 3.60
N ARG A 15 -21.53 -26.48 4.85
CA ARG A 15 -20.68 -26.35 6.04
C ARG A 15 -19.56 -27.40 6.09
N ASP A 16 -19.81 -28.60 5.56
CA ASP A 16 -18.87 -29.72 5.58
C ASP A 16 -17.95 -29.78 4.37
N LEU A 17 -18.18 -28.94 3.34
CA LEU A 17 -17.36 -28.86 2.13
C LEU A 17 -16.11 -28.00 2.34
N THR A 18 -15.09 -28.22 1.49
CA THR A 18 -13.98 -27.28 1.35
C THR A 18 -14.51 -25.96 0.76
N ALA A 19 -13.82 -24.84 1.02
CA ALA A 19 -14.29 -23.55 0.53
C ALA A 19 -14.39 -23.46 -1.00
N LEU A 20 -13.54 -24.18 -1.72
CA LEU A 20 -13.55 -24.24 -3.17
C LEU A 20 -14.74 -25.06 -3.70
N ASP A 21 -14.97 -26.27 -3.15
CA ASP A 21 -16.10 -27.12 -3.52
C ASP A 21 -17.45 -26.44 -3.19
N ALA A 22 -17.51 -25.75 -2.06
CA ALA A 22 -18.66 -24.94 -1.66
C ALA A 22 -18.94 -23.80 -2.65
N ALA A 23 -17.91 -23.10 -3.12
CA ALA A 23 -18.04 -22.05 -4.12
C ALA A 23 -18.52 -22.57 -5.46
N GLU A 24 -18.01 -23.73 -5.93
CA GLU A 24 -18.46 -24.38 -7.18
C GLU A 24 -19.93 -24.81 -7.12
N GLU A 25 -20.41 -25.22 -5.95
CA GLU A 25 -21.81 -25.59 -5.77
C GLU A 25 -22.72 -24.37 -5.68
N LEU A 26 -22.27 -23.30 -4.97
CA LEU A 26 -23.03 -22.07 -4.79
C LEU A 26 -23.17 -21.25 -6.09
N VAL A 27 -22.17 -21.24 -6.95
CA VAL A 27 -22.19 -20.48 -8.22
C VAL A 27 -23.37 -20.80 -9.13
N ARG A 28 -23.97 -21.98 -8.94
CA ARG A 28 -25.12 -22.45 -9.72
C ARG A 28 -26.48 -22.02 -9.15
N LEU A 29 -26.47 -21.38 -7.99
CA LEU A 29 -27.69 -20.95 -7.31
C LEU A 29 -28.04 -19.47 -7.62
N PRO A 30 -29.32 -19.08 -7.48
CA PRO A 30 -29.72 -17.67 -7.52
C PRO A 30 -28.98 -16.86 -6.43
N ALA A 31 -28.74 -15.57 -6.73
CA ALA A 31 -28.00 -14.67 -5.83
C ALA A 31 -28.62 -14.56 -4.42
N ASP A 32 -29.93 -14.57 -4.32
CA ASP A 32 -30.67 -14.52 -3.05
C ASP A 32 -30.43 -15.78 -2.20
N ASP A 33 -30.36 -16.95 -2.83
CA ASP A 33 -30.08 -18.22 -2.18
C ASP A 33 -28.63 -18.28 -1.69
N ILE A 34 -27.69 -17.79 -2.50
CA ILE A 34 -26.26 -17.68 -2.11
C ILE A 34 -26.11 -16.80 -0.87
N GLN A 35 -26.77 -15.64 -0.87
CA GLN A 35 -26.70 -14.69 0.26
C GLN A 35 -27.33 -15.31 1.52
N PHE A 36 -28.45 -16.02 1.38
CA PHE A 36 -29.09 -16.72 2.50
C PHE A 36 -28.16 -17.77 3.09
N ILE A 37 -27.53 -18.61 2.27
CA ILE A 37 -26.62 -19.67 2.72
C ILE A 37 -25.40 -19.09 3.41
N LEU A 38 -24.74 -18.10 2.80
CA LEU A 38 -23.55 -17.43 3.38
C LEU A 38 -23.87 -16.77 4.73
N SER A 39 -25.06 -16.21 4.89
CA SER A 39 -25.48 -15.58 6.16
C SER A 39 -25.67 -16.58 7.33
N ARG A 40 -25.79 -17.87 7.04
CA ARG A 40 -25.98 -18.95 8.03
C ARG A 40 -24.71 -19.73 8.34
N LEU A 41 -23.61 -19.49 7.63
CA LEU A 41 -22.31 -20.08 7.88
C LEU A 41 -21.50 -19.26 8.91
N PRO A 42 -20.51 -19.87 9.58
CA PRO A 42 -19.54 -19.12 10.37
C PRO A 42 -18.87 -18.03 9.54
N ALA A 43 -18.68 -16.82 10.10
CA ALA A 43 -18.19 -15.65 9.36
C ALA A 43 -16.85 -15.89 8.64
N SER A 44 -15.93 -16.65 9.25
CA SER A 44 -14.66 -17.02 8.62
C SER A 44 -14.84 -17.93 7.41
N GLN A 45 -15.73 -18.90 7.50
CA GLN A 45 -16.02 -19.83 6.39
C GLN A 45 -16.76 -19.11 5.26
N ALA A 46 -17.77 -18.30 5.60
CA ALA A 46 -18.51 -17.51 4.63
C ALA A 46 -17.60 -16.54 3.86
N ALA A 47 -16.65 -15.88 4.52
CA ALA A 47 -15.68 -15.00 3.88
C ALA A 47 -14.75 -15.76 2.91
N THR A 48 -14.28 -16.94 3.30
CA THR A 48 -13.42 -17.76 2.44
C THR A 48 -14.18 -18.29 1.22
N ILE A 49 -15.43 -18.76 1.40
CA ILE A 49 -16.28 -19.21 0.29
C ILE A 49 -16.62 -18.04 -0.65
N ALA A 50 -16.92 -16.86 -0.11
CA ALA A 50 -17.22 -15.66 -0.90
C ALA A 50 -16.02 -15.23 -1.76
N SER A 51 -14.78 -15.37 -1.25
CA SER A 51 -13.57 -15.10 -2.05
C SER A 51 -13.44 -16.06 -3.24
N HIS A 52 -13.72 -17.34 -3.05
CA HIS A 52 -13.69 -18.34 -4.13
C HIS A 52 -14.88 -18.23 -5.09
N LEU A 53 -16.05 -17.75 -4.64
CA LEU A 53 -17.17 -17.46 -5.54
C LEU A 53 -16.82 -16.41 -6.59
N GLY A 54 -16.00 -15.41 -6.24
CA GLY A 54 -15.46 -14.45 -7.20
C GLY A 54 -14.49 -15.08 -8.21
N GLU A 55 -13.81 -16.17 -7.87
CA GLU A 55 -12.89 -16.91 -8.75
C GLU A 55 -13.62 -17.89 -9.70
N VAL A 56 -14.70 -18.52 -9.23
CA VAL A 56 -15.46 -19.55 -9.97
C VAL A 56 -16.55 -18.96 -10.87
N ALA A 57 -17.08 -17.77 -10.54
CA ALA A 57 -18.03 -17.05 -11.38
C ALA A 57 -17.34 -16.60 -12.68
N ALA A 58 -17.92 -17.01 -13.82
CA ALA A 58 -17.39 -16.92 -15.18
C ALA A 58 -16.76 -15.57 -15.58
N PRO A 59 -15.87 -15.53 -16.60
CA PRO A 59 -14.98 -14.42 -16.95
C PRO A 59 -15.65 -13.08 -17.28
N ASP A 60 -16.94 -13.03 -17.47
CA ASP A 60 -17.68 -11.77 -17.73
C ASP A 60 -17.93 -10.92 -16.46
N ASN A 61 -17.84 -11.49 -15.28
CA ASN A 61 -17.96 -10.74 -14.01
C ASN A 61 -16.61 -10.35 -13.38
N ALA A 62 -15.51 -10.88 -13.86
CA ALA A 62 -14.17 -10.53 -13.37
C ALA A 62 -13.83 -9.04 -13.61
N ALA A 63 -14.41 -8.42 -14.64
CA ALA A 63 -14.26 -6.99 -14.91
C ALA A 63 -14.91 -6.11 -13.82
N SER A 64 -16.04 -6.54 -13.24
CA SER A 64 -16.73 -5.76 -12.20
C SER A 64 -16.09 -5.86 -10.82
N VAL A 65 -15.36 -6.96 -10.54
CA VAL A 65 -14.59 -7.13 -9.30
C VAL A 65 -13.21 -6.46 -9.41
N ALA A 66 -12.62 -6.45 -10.60
CA ALA A 66 -11.34 -5.78 -10.88
C ALA A 66 -11.43 -4.24 -10.81
N VAL A 67 -12.60 -3.66 -11.11
CA VAL A 67 -12.84 -2.20 -11.01
C VAL A 67 -12.79 -1.69 -9.56
N LEU A 68 -12.95 -2.55 -8.56
CA LEU A 68 -12.90 -2.17 -7.14
C LEU A 68 -11.48 -2.25 -6.53
N SER A 69 -10.44 -2.50 -7.30
CA SER A 69 -9.12 -2.89 -6.79
C SER A 69 -8.06 -1.81 -6.82
N GLY A 70 -8.35 -0.54 -6.50
CA GLY A 70 -7.28 0.46 -6.45
C GLY A 70 -7.52 1.59 -5.47
N MET A 71 -6.43 2.18 -4.98
CA MET A 71 -6.43 3.48 -4.27
C MET A 71 -6.86 4.63 -5.18
N GLU A 72 -7.02 4.39 -6.48
CA GLU A 72 -7.57 5.30 -7.47
C GLU A 72 -9.11 5.26 -7.54
N ALA A 73 -9.74 4.26 -6.89
CA ALA A 73 -11.18 4.24 -6.70
C ALA A 73 -11.66 5.48 -5.95
N THR A 74 -12.87 5.96 -6.27
CA THR A 74 -13.50 7.05 -5.54
C THR A 74 -14.25 6.54 -4.30
N ILE A 75 -14.51 7.42 -3.34
CA ILE A 75 -15.35 7.11 -2.19
C ILE A 75 -16.76 6.74 -2.67
N GLY A 76 -17.26 7.37 -3.75
CA GLY A 76 -18.54 7.06 -4.38
C GLY A 76 -18.66 5.60 -4.84
N GLU A 77 -17.57 4.99 -5.32
CA GLU A 77 -17.56 3.57 -5.72
C GLU A 77 -17.59 2.60 -4.52
N LEU A 78 -17.15 3.05 -3.35
CA LEU A 78 -17.12 2.24 -2.12
C LEU A 78 -18.33 2.45 -1.23
N MET A 79 -19.09 3.54 -1.43
CA MET A 79 -20.23 3.89 -0.60
C MET A 79 -21.37 2.87 -0.75
N THR A 80 -22.16 2.78 0.29
CA THR A 80 -23.45 2.09 0.30
C THR A 80 -24.56 3.12 0.43
N PRO A 81 -25.79 2.80 0.01
CA PRO A 81 -26.92 3.66 0.26
C PRO A 81 -27.01 4.04 1.74
N VAL A 82 -27.40 5.27 1.99
CA VAL A 82 -27.56 5.79 3.36
C VAL A 82 -28.59 4.95 4.11
N THR A 83 -28.26 4.55 5.31
CA THR A 83 -29.14 3.72 6.16
C THR A 83 -30.11 4.55 6.98
N ALA A 84 -29.70 5.73 7.48
CA ALA A 84 -30.55 6.56 8.32
C ALA A 84 -30.25 8.06 8.15
N THR A 85 -31.14 8.75 7.41
CA THR A 85 -31.21 10.22 7.36
C THR A 85 -32.54 10.69 7.95
N LEU A 86 -32.48 11.66 8.84
CA LEU A 86 -33.68 12.27 9.45
C LEU A 86 -33.52 13.79 9.52
N PRO A 87 -34.64 14.56 9.39
CA PRO A 87 -34.60 15.99 9.62
C PRO A 87 -34.06 16.34 11.02
N GLN A 88 -33.29 17.40 11.15
CA GLN A 88 -32.73 17.83 12.44
C GLN A 88 -33.82 18.18 13.49
N SER A 89 -35.04 18.46 13.06
CA SER A 89 -36.21 18.73 13.92
C SER A 89 -36.89 17.48 14.47
N THR A 90 -36.46 16.26 14.03
CA THR A 90 -37.00 14.99 14.50
C THR A 90 -36.67 14.80 15.98
N THR A 91 -37.65 14.35 16.76
CA THR A 91 -37.43 14.05 18.20
C THR A 91 -36.69 12.74 18.38
N VAL A 92 -36.00 12.60 19.52
CA VAL A 92 -35.33 11.36 19.93
C VAL A 92 -36.28 10.17 19.94
N ALA A 93 -37.54 10.36 20.40
CA ALA A 93 -38.57 9.32 20.40
C ALA A 93 -38.89 8.82 18.98
N GLU A 94 -39.06 9.74 18.03
CA GLU A 94 -39.35 9.42 16.62
C GLU A 94 -38.14 8.74 15.96
N ALA A 95 -36.91 9.21 16.24
CA ALA A 95 -35.69 8.64 15.74
C ALA A 95 -35.49 7.20 16.25
N LEU A 96 -35.73 6.93 17.52
CA LEU A 96 -35.71 5.57 18.08
C LEU A 96 -36.78 4.67 17.46
N ALA A 97 -37.99 5.18 17.26
CA ALA A 97 -39.05 4.43 16.60
C ALA A 97 -38.69 4.09 15.14
N PHE A 98 -38.05 5.01 14.41
CA PHE A 98 -37.53 4.77 13.06
C PHE A 98 -36.48 3.63 13.08
N MET A 99 -35.56 3.68 14.02
CA MET A 99 -34.49 2.65 14.14
C MET A 99 -35.05 1.26 14.45
N VAL A 100 -36.00 1.16 15.37
CA VAL A 100 -36.67 -0.11 15.70
C VAL A 100 -37.39 -0.69 14.47
N LYS A 101 -38.05 0.16 13.68
CA LYS A 101 -38.73 -0.27 12.45
C LYS A 101 -37.74 -0.73 11.35
N SER A 102 -36.54 -0.17 11.32
CA SER A 102 -35.49 -0.45 10.32
C SER A 102 -34.49 -1.52 10.79
N ALA A 103 -34.55 -1.99 12.04
CA ALA A 103 -33.57 -2.90 12.66
C ALA A 103 -33.46 -4.25 11.95
N ASP A 104 -34.52 -4.73 11.32
CA ASP A 104 -34.52 -6.02 10.59
C ASP A 104 -33.81 -5.93 9.23
N VAL A 105 -33.53 -4.73 8.72
CA VAL A 105 -32.99 -4.52 7.38
C VAL A 105 -31.54 -4.06 7.40
N THR A 106 -31.13 -3.29 8.42
CA THR A 106 -29.82 -2.65 8.40
C THR A 106 -29.23 -2.40 9.79
N GLU A 107 -27.91 -2.53 9.92
CA GLU A 107 -27.18 -2.16 11.13
C GLU A 107 -26.96 -0.65 11.16
N ILE A 108 -27.77 0.07 11.93
CA ILE A 108 -27.70 1.53 12.06
C ILE A 108 -26.78 1.88 13.24
N SER A 109 -25.65 2.52 12.98
CA SER A 109 -24.71 3.00 14.02
C SER A 109 -24.83 4.51 14.25
N TYR A 110 -25.26 5.25 13.24
CA TYR A 110 -25.40 6.71 13.25
C TYR A 110 -26.68 7.13 12.52
N ILE A 111 -27.21 8.27 12.91
CA ILE A 111 -28.26 9.00 12.19
C ILE A 111 -27.64 10.27 11.63
N PHE A 112 -27.79 10.51 10.32
CA PHE A 112 -27.38 11.74 9.68
C PHE A 112 -28.54 12.74 9.75
N ALA A 113 -28.33 13.82 10.50
CA ALA A 113 -29.30 14.89 10.63
C ALA A 113 -29.20 15.83 9.42
N THR A 114 -30.34 16.08 8.77
CA THR A 114 -30.40 16.91 7.56
C THR A 114 -31.28 18.13 7.76
N GLN A 115 -30.99 19.18 7.00
CA GLN A 115 -31.84 20.33 6.77
C GLN A 115 -31.90 20.61 5.28
N ASP A 116 -33.08 20.62 4.67
CA ASP A 116 -33.26 20.76 3.22
C ASP A 116 -32.40 19.74 2.42
N ASP A 117 -32.37 18.49 2.89
CA ASP A 117 -31.56 17.37 2.40
C ASP A 117 -30.04 17.52 2.56
N CYS A 118 -29.54 18.67 3.01
CA CYS A 118 -28.15 18.90 3.29
C CYS A 118 -27.71 18.34 4.67
N LEU A 119 -26.52 17.79 4.76
CA LEU A 119 -25.96 17.28 6.00
C LEU A 119 -25.63 18.42 6.97
N VAL A 120 -26.28 18.44 8.14
CA VAL A 120 -26.04 19.45 9.19
C VAL A 120 -25.50 18.85 10.48
N GLY A 121 -25.66 17.54 10.69
CA GLY A 121 -25.20 16.91 11.90
C GLY A 121 -25.17 15.38 11.83
N VAL A 122 -24.54 14.79 12.82
CA VAL A 122 -24.51 13.33 13.04
C VAL A 122 -24.86 13.03 14.49
N VAL A 123 -25.73 12.06 14.71
CA VAL A 123 -26.10 11.57 16.04
C VAL A 123 -25.67 10.12 16.18
N GLY A 124 -24.83 9.85 17.17
CA GLY A 124 -24.42 8.50 17.52
C GLY A 124 -25.52 7.74 18.29
N MET A 125 -25.60 6.44 18.14
CA MET A 125 -26.53 5.59 18.88
C MET A 125 -26.45 5.83 20.40
N ARG A 126 -25.26 6.01 20.96
CA ARG A 126 -25.05 6.25 22.37
C ARG A 126 -25.76 7.54 22.83
N ASP A 127 -25.59 8.62 22.06
CA ASP A 127 -26.12 9.93 22.40
C ASP A 127 -27.66 9.91 22.31
N LEU A 128 -28.18 9.21 21.29
CA LEU A 128 -29.61 9.00 21.13
C LEU A 128 -30.25 8.27 22.32
N ILE A 129 -29.60 7.19 22.82
CA ILE A 129 -30.12 6.40 23.94
C ILE A 129 -30.06 7.16 25.28
N LEU A 130 -29.06 8.03 25.45
CA LEU A 130 -28.84 8.78 26.70
C LEU A 130 -29.65 10.08 26.76
N SER A 131 -30.25 10.51 25.67
CA SER A 131 -31.03 11.76 25.57
C SER A 131 -32.48 11.55 25.96
N LYS A 132 -33.17 12.65 26.29
CA LYS A 132 -34.58 12.61 26.61
C LYS A 132 -35.44 12.41 25.36
N PRO A 133 -36.51 11.63 25.42
CA PRO A 133 -37.39 11.37 24.28
C PRO A 133 -37.95 12.62 23.59
N SER A 134 -38.09 13.73 24.34
CA SER A 134 -38.65 15.01 23.83
C SER A 134 -37.58 15.94 23.23
N GLU A 135 -36.29 15.64 23.37
CA GLU A 135 -35.24 16.44 22.74
C GLU A 135 -35.24 16.21 21.23
N VAL A 136 -34.81 17.20 20.45
CA VAL A 136 -34.70 17.08 19.00
C VAL A 136 -33.26 16.79 18.58
N LEU A 137 -33.07 16.20 17.39
CA LEU A 137 -31.74 15.81 16.91
C LEU A 137 -30.77 17.00 16.86
N SER A 138 -31.24 18.20 16.56
CA SER A 138 -30.44 19.43 16.54
C SER A 138 -29.79 19.78 17.89
N ASP A 139 -30.35 19.29 19.01
CA ASP A 139 -29.86 19.59 20.36
C ASP A 139 -28.75 18.62 20.80
N ILE A 140 -28.73 17.41 20.21
CA ILE A 140 -27.84 16.32 20.60
C ILE A 140 -26.81 15.92 19.53
N MET A 141 -26.95 16.46 18.30
CA MET A 141 -26.07 16.12 17.19
C MET A 141 -24.68 16.76 17.30
N VAL A 142 -23.67 16.10 16.79
CA VAL A 142 -22.39 16.71 16.44
C VAL A 142 -22.60 17.52 15.17
N ARG A 143 -22.46 18.85 15.28
CA ARG A 143 -22.68 19.79 14.17
C ARG A 143 -21.51 19.78 13.22
N GLU A 144 -21.77 20.07 11.94
CA GLU A 144 -20.76 20.15 10.88
C GLU A 144 -19.85 18.93 10.87
N PRO A 145 -20.40 17.70 10.77
CA PRO A 145 -19.61 16.49 10.78
C PRO A 145 -18.74 16.44 9.53
N PHE A 146 -17.56 15.83 9.68
CA PHE A 146 -16.75 15.55 8.52
C PHE A 146 -17.49 14.57 7.57
N ALA A 147 -17.54 14.91 6.29
CA ALA A 147 -18.09 14.09 5.22
C ALA A 147 -17.08 13.98 4.07
N PHE A 148 -17.10 12.89 3.35
CA PHE A 148 -16.37 12.78 2.10
C PHE A 148 -17.25 13.25 0.93
N GLU A 149 -16.64 13.89 -0.05
CA GLU A 149 -17.26 14.08 -1.35
C GLU A 149 -17.18 12.77 -2.14
N GLN A 150 -18.22 12.46 -2.94
CA GLN A 150 -18.28 11.19 -3.69
C GLN A 150 -17.08 10.98 -4.62
N ASP A 151 -16.53 12.07 -5.17
CA ASP A 151 -15.39 12.03 -6.12
C ASP A 151 -14.02 11.99 -5.42
N THR A 152 -13.99 12.03 -4.09
CA THR A 152 -12.74 11.92 -3.31
C THR A 152 -12.09 10.57 -3.59
N LEU A 153 -10.82 10.59 -3.99
CA LEU A 153 -10.05 9.35 -4.17
C LEU A 153 -9.75 8.68 -2.82
N VAL A 154 -9.83 7.36 -2.77
CA VAL A 154 -9.54 6.59 -1.55
C VAL A 154 -8.15 6.91 -1.00
N LYS A 155 -7.14 7.09 -1.86
CA LYS A 155 -5.78 7.49 -1.46
C LYS A 155 -5.73 8.83 -0.71
N ASP A 156 -6.60 9.77 -1.04
CA ASP A 156 -6.67 11.08 -0.40
C ASP A 156 -7.46 11.02 0.91
N ALA A 157 -8.40 10.07 1.01
CA ALA A 157 -9.17 9.81 2.21
C ALA A 157 -8.36 9.14 3.34
N VAL A 158 -7.25 8.44 3.02
CA VAL A 158 -6.45 7.66 3.98
C VAL A 158 -6.06 8.45 5.21
N SER A 159 -5.53 9.67 5.03
CA SER A 159 -5.07 10.51 6.14
C SER A 159 -6.21 10.88 7.08
N GLU A 160 -7.40 11.21 6.54
CA GLU A 160 -8.58 11.57 7.32
C GLU A 160 -9.13 10.38 8.10
N VAL A 161 -9.18 9.21 7.45
CA VAL A 161 -9.60 7.95 8.08
C VAL A 161 -8.69 7.57 9.24
N LEU A 162 -7.37 7.63 9.05
CA LEU A 162 -6.38 7.31 10.07
C LEU A 162 -6.37 8.31 11.23
N TYR A 163 -6.73 9.56 11.00
CA TYR A 163 -6.79 10.59 12.04
C TYR A 163 -8.09 10.54 12.85
N ARG A 164 -9.25 10.37 12.17
CA ARG A 164 -10.59 10.52 12.80
C ARG A 164 -11.12 9.25 13.43
N HIS A 165 -10.76 8.06 12.94
CA HIS A 165 -11.18 6.75 13.46
C HIS A 165 -12.71 6.56 13.55
N TYR A 166 -13.50 7.17 12.65
CA TYR A 166 -14.95 6.99 12.65
C TYR A 166 -15.33 5.60 12.15
N ARG A 167 -16.38 5.03 12.71
CA ARG A 167 -16.92 3.73 12.24
C ARG A 167 -17.58 3.85 10.86
N MET A 168 -18.12 5.04 10.55
CA MET A 168 -18.86 5.32 9.35
C MET A 168 -18.66 6.79 8.97
N TYR A 169 -18.54 7.07 7.69
CA TYR A 169 -18.36 8.38 7.12
C TYR A 169 -19.53 8.69 6.19
N PRO A 170 -20.25 9.80 6.37
CA PRO A 170 -21.22 10.26 5.40
C PRO A 170 -20.51 10.66 4.10
N VAL A 171 -21.19 10.41 2.98
CA VAL A 171 -20.76 10.83 1.64
C VAL A 171 -21.76 11.84 1.11
N VAL A 172 -21.24 12.96 0.63
CA VAL A 172 -22.07 14.08 0.13
C VAL A 172 -21.77 14.40 -1.33
N ASP A 173 -22.73 15.02 -1.99
CA ASP A 173 -22.55 15.60 -3.32
C ASP A 173 -22.00 17.04 -3.24
N GLU A 174 -21.81 17.69 -4.40
CA GLU A 174 -21.36 19.09 -4.49
C GLU A 174 -22.32 20.08 -3.77
N GLN A 175 -23.58 19.71 -3.60
CA GLN A 175 -24.59 20.50 -2.89
C GLN A 175 -24.69 20.15 -1.40
N GLN A 176 -23.74 19.36 -0.85
CA GLN A 176 -23.72 18.90 0.53
C GLN A 176 -24.92 18.03 0.94
N ARG A 177 -25.61 17.40 -0.02
CA ARG A 177 -26.68 16.43 0.25
C ARG A 177 -26.07 15.06 0.50
N VAL A 178 -26.63 14.34 1.45
CA VAL A 178 -26.16 12.98 1.78
C VAL A 178 -26.56 12.01 0.68
N VAL A 179 -25.59 11.49 -0.05
CA VAL A 179 -25.81 10.55 -1.17
C VAL A 179 -25.45 9.10 -0.81
N GLY A 180 -24.66 8.91 0.24
CA GLY A 180 -24.23 7.57 0.66
C GLY A 180 -23.53 7.61 2.00
N GLU A 181 -23.06 6.43 2.41
CA GLU A 181 -22.20 6.26 3.58
C GLU A 181 -21.11 5.22 3.27
N VAL A 182 -19.94 5.39 3.87
CA VAL A 182 -18.86 4.43 3.76
C VAL A 182 -18.43 3.97 5.14
N ARG A 183 -18.31 2.65 5.32
CA ARG A 183 -17.86 2.06 6.58
C ARG A 183 -16.36 2.20 6.74
N GLY A 184 -15.90 2.70 7.89
CA GLY A 184 -14.48 2.92 8.16
C GLY A 184 -13.63 1.66 7.98
N TRP A 185 -14.15 0.48 8.37
CA TRP A 185 -13.40 -0.77 8.22
C TRP A 185 -13.11 -1.12 6.74
N LYS A 186 -14.01 -0.79 5.78
CA LYS A 186 -13.74 -0.98 4.35
C LYS A 186 -12.56 -0.13 3.87
N LEU A 187 -12.44 1.08 4.38
CA LEU A 187 -11.31 1.97 4.08
C LEU A 187 -10.02 1.44 4.71
N TYR A 188 -10.07 0.96 5.96
CA TYR A 188 -8.92 0.30 6.60
C TYR A 188 -8.46 -0.95 5.85
N GLU A 189 -9.38 -1.77 5.38
CA GLU A 189 -9.07 -2.96 4.57
C GLU A 189 -8.33 -2.59 3.27
N ARG A 190 -8.79 -1.53 2.57
CA ARG A 190 -8.10 -1.02 1.38
C ARG A 190 -6.70 -0.53 1.69
N ILE A 191 -6.52 0.22 2.78
CA ILE A 191 -5.21 0.68 3.22
C ILE A 191 -4.29 -0.50 3.52
N ALA A 192 -4.76 -1.51 4.23
CA ALA A 192 -3.98 -2.70 4.57
C ALA A 192 -3.57 -3.49 3.31
N THR A 193 -4.48 -3.65 2.35
CA THR A 193 -4.22 -4.31 1.07
C THR A 193 -3.15 -3.54 0.28
N GLU A 194 -3.26 -2.22 0.19
CA GLU A 194 -2.28 -1.39 -0.52
C GLU A 194 -0.89 -1.45 0.14
N LEU A 195 -0.82 -1.36 1.48
CA LEU A 195 0.44 -1.50 2.20
C LEU A 195 1.08 -2.87 2.00
N SER A 196 0.27 -3.93 1.94
CA SER A 196 0.75 -5.29 1.63
C SER A 196 1.27 -5.39 0.19
N ALA A 197 0.54 -4.82 -0.77
CA ALA A 197 0.92 -4.84 -2.18
C ALA A 197 2.21 -4.05 -2.46
N GLN A 198 2.49 -2.97 -1.71
CA GLN A 198 3.72 -2.18 -1.85
C GLN A 198 5.00 -3.02 -1.72
N ALA A 199 4.99 -4.02 -0.84
CA ALA A 199 6.15 -4.89 -0.67
C ALA A 199 6.46 -5.70 -1.94
N GLY A 200 5.44 -6.18 -2.66
CA GLY A 200 5.59 -6.87 -3.94
C GLY A 200 5.93 -5.93 -5.09
N SER A 201 5.26 -4.78 -5.16
CA SER A 201 5.43 -3.79 -6.22
C SER A 201 6.87 -3.26 -6.30
N GLN A 202 7.58 -3.14 -5.18
CA GLN A 202 8.98 -2.76 -5.14
C GLN A 202 9.89 -3.72 -5.92
N TYR A 203 9.47 -4.96 -6.09
CA TYR A 203 10.20 -6.00 -6.85
C TYR A 203 9.56 -6.31 -8.20
N GLY A 204 8.61 -5.49 -8.66
CA GLY A 204 7.94 -5.66 -9.94
C GLY A 204 6.89 -6.77 -9.96
N VAL A 205 6.38 -7.14 -8.77
CA VAL A 205 5.22 -8.04 -8.66
C VAL A 205 3.95 -7.21 -8.79
N ALA A 206 3.08 -7.58 -9.72
CA ALA A 206 1.80 -6.91 -9.91
C ALA A 206 0.89 -7.10 -8.69
N LYS A 207 0.08 -6.08 -8.37
CA LYS A 207 -0.83 -6.10 -7.22
C LYS A 207 -1.91 -7.19 -7.33
N GLU A 208 -2.25 -7.54 -8.55
CA GLU A 208 -3.24 -8.55 -8.91
C GLU A 208 -2.70 -9.97 -8.82
N GLU A 209 -1.38 -10.14 -8.70
CA GLU A 209 -0.77 -11.46 -8.65
C GLU A 209 -0.96 -12.12 -7.28
N GLN A 210 -1.52 -13.32 -7.29
CA GLN A 210 -1.81 -14.13 -6.12
C GLN A 210 -1.02 -15.45 -6.14
N ILE A 211 -1.00 -16.16 -5.01
CA ILE A 211 -0.29 -17.44 -4.86
C ILE A 211 -0.79 -18.50 -5.85
N ASN A 212 -2.09 -18.47 -6.18
CA ASN A 212 -2.75 -19.39 -7.11
C ASN A 212 -2.69 -18.92 -8.58
N THR A 213 -2.08 -17.77 -8.89
CA THR A 213 -1.95 -17.27 -10.26
C THR A 213 -1.25 -18.32 -11.15
N PRO A 214 -1.82 -18.70 -12.30
CA PRO A 214 -1.20 -19.66 -13.21
C PRO A 214 0.18 -19.19 -13.68
N VAL A 215 1.12 -20.14 -13.83
CA VAL A 215 2.53 -19.87 -14.16
C VAL A 215 2.70 -18.96 -15.39
N LEU A 216 1.93 -19.19 -16.47
CA LEU A 216 2.05 -18.39 -17.68
C LEU A 216 1.54 -16.96 -17.49
N ALA A 217 0.51 -16.76 -16.68
CA ALA A 217 0.01 -15.43 -16.31
C ALA A 217 1.03 -14.68 -15.43
N ALA A 218 1.55 -15.34 -14.39
CA ALA A 218 2.60 -14.79 -13.53
C ALA A 218 3.86 -14.42 -14.34
N PHE A 219 4.28 -15.28 -15.30
CA PHE A 219 5.39 -14.97 -16.20
C PHE A 219 5.12 -13.70 -17.02
N ARG A 220 3.93 -13.55 -17.61
CA ARG A 220 3.58 -12.35 -18.39
C ARG A 220 3.56 -11.09 -17.56
N MET A 221 3.17 -11.18 -16.29
CA MET A 221 3.16 -10.03 -15.37
C MET A 221 4.58 -9.62 -14.97
N ARG A 222 5.46 -10.57 -14.60
CA ARG A 222 6.80 -10.30 -14.06
C ARG A 222 7.86 -10.07 -15.15
N HIS A 223 7.78 -10.77 -16.29
CA HIS A 223 8.84 -10.79 -17.29
C HIS A 223 9.18 -9.42 -17.88
N PRO A 224 8.21 -8.55 -18.28
CA PRO A 224 8.54 -7.21 -18.79
C PRO A 224 9.37 -6.41 -17.81
N TRP A 225 9.07 -6.54 -16.51
CA TRP A 225 9.78 -5.87 -15.44
C TRP A 225 11.23 -6.33 -15.30
N LEU A 226 11.46 -7.64 -15.40
CA LEU A 226 12.79 -8.23 -15.41
C LEU A 226 13.61 -7.77 -16.63
N GLN A 227 12.98 -7.55 -17.79
CA GLN A 227 13.67 -7.01 -18.97
C GLN A 227 14.11 -5.54 -18.78
N VAL A 228 13.28 -4.71 -18.16
CA VAL A 228 13.66 -3.34 -17.80
C VAL A 228 14.82 -3.37 -16.81
N ASN A 229 14.76 -4.21 -15.80
CA ASN A 229 15.85 -4.36 -14.83
C ASN A 229 17.15 -4.85 -15.48
N LEU A 230 17.07 -5.79 -16.42
CA LEU A 230 18.24 -6.25 -17.19
C LEU A 230 18.87 -5.13 -18.00
N LEU A 231 18.04 -4.31 -18.68
CA LEU A 231 18.52 -3.17 -19.45
C LEU A 231 19.27 -2.15 -18.56
N THR A 232 18.72 -1.88 -17.38
CA THR A 232 19.36 -0.95 -16.42
C THR A 232 20.62 -1.54 -15.80
N ALA A 233 20.68 -2.86 -15.60
CA ALA A 233 21.89 -3.56 -15.15
C ALA A 233 23.03 -3.46 -16.18
N PHE A 234 22.74 -3.45 -17.48
CA PHE A 234 23.75 -3.20 -18.51
C PHE A 234 24.35 -1.78 -18.41
N ALA A 235 23.61 -0.79 -17.95
CA ALA A 235 24.16 0.55 -17.71
C ALA A 235 25.23 0.51 -16.59
N ALA A 236 24.97 -0.21 -15.51
CA ALA A 236 25.96 -0.40 -14.45
C ALA A 236 27.18 -1.21 -14.94
N ALA A 237 26.94 -2.27 -15.71
CA ALA A 237 28.03 -3.07 -16.33
C ALA A 237 28.89 -2.23 -17.28
N PHE A 238 28.30 -1.34 -18.06
CA PHE A 238 29.03 -0.41 -18.92
C PHE A 238 29.96 0.50 -18.11
N VAL A 239 29.47 1.06 -17.00
CA VAL A 239 30.31 1.89 -16.11
C VAL A 239 31.51 1.09 -15.57
N VAL A 240 31.29 -0.14 -15.12
CA VAL A 240 32.38 -1.03 -14.67
C VAL A 240 33.38 -1.30 -15.82
N GLY A 241 32.88 -1.56 -17.02
CA GLY A 241 33.69 -1.78 -18.23
C GLY A 241 34.60 -0.60 -18.59
N MET A 242 34.19 0.64 -18.31
CA MET A 242 35.03 1.82 -18.52
C MET A 242 36.31 1.80 -17.67
N PHE A 243 36.34 1.03 -16.58
CA PHE A 243 37.46 0.88 -15.64
C PHE A 243 38.14 -0.47 -15.76
N GLU A 244 38.02 -1.19 -16.89
CA GLU A 244 38.62 -2.50 -17.11
C GLU A 244 40.13 -2.50 -16.83
N SER A 245 40.88 -1.47 -17.29
CA SER A 245 42.31 -1.32 -17.05
C SER A 245 42.64 -1.20 -15.53
N THR A 246 41.81 -0.48 -14.77
CA THR A 246 41.99 -0.33 -13.32
C THR A 246 41.77 -1.65 -12.61
N ILE A 247 40.72 -2.40 -12.99
CA ILE A 247 40.41 -3.71 -12.41
C ILE A 247 41.51 -4.72 -12.75
N THR A 248 42.02 -4.69 -13.97
CA THR A 248 43.11 -5.58 -14.40
C THR A 248 44.40 -5.34 -13.59
N GLN A 249 44.69 -4.08 -13.28
CA GLN A 249 45.87 -3.71 -12.48
C GLN A 249 45.65 -3.99 -10.98
N ILE A 250 44.44 -3.85 -10.48
CA ILE A 250 44.11 -4.03 -9.06
C ILE A 250 42.94 -5.03 -8.94
N VAL A 251 43.24 -6.31 -9.19
CA VAL A 251 42.23 -7.39 -9.20
C VAL A 251 41.41 -7.46 -7.89
N ALA A 252 42.01 -7.06 -6.76
CA ALA A 252 41.35 -6.99 -5.47
C ALA A 252 40.02 -6.17 -5.48
N LEU A 253 39.93 -5.16 -6.35
CA LEU A 253 38.71 -4.35 -6.47
C LEU A 253 37.49 -5.18 -6.93
N ALA A 254 37.71 -6.14 -7.82
CA ALA A 254 36.64 -6.98 -8.34
C ALA A 254 35.92 -7.75 -7.21
N ALA A 255 36.64 -8.19 -6.18
CA ALA A 255 36.06 -8.88 -5.04
C ALA A 255 35.16 -7.98 -4.16
N PHE A 256 35.35 -6.65 -4.21
CA PHE A 256 34.63 -5.70 -3.39
C PHE A 256 33.48 -4.97 -4.15
N LEU A 257 33.37 -5.12 -5.47
CA LEU A 257 32.23 -4.60 -6.23
C LEU A 257 30.88 -5.04 -5.66
N PRO A 258 30.65 -6.34 -5.39
CA PRO A 258 29.38 -6.79 -4.81
C PRO A 258 29.15 -6.26 -3.38
N VAL A 259 30.20 -6.02 -2.61
CA VAL A 259 30.09 -5.48 -1.24
C VAL A 259 29.55 -4.05 -1.29
N LEU A 260 30.10 -3.20 -2.18
CA LEU A 260 29.61 -1.83 -2.33
C LEU A 260 28.18 -1.80 -2.89
N ALA A 261 27.92 -2.51 -3.96
CA ALA A 261 26.59 -2.55 -4.59
C ALA A 261 25.54 -3.03 -3.59
N GLY A 262 25.81 -4.11 -2.85
CA GLY A 262 24.89 -4.65 -1.84
C GLY A 262 24.58 -3.66 -0.71
N GLN A 263 25.60 -3.00 -0.15
CA GLN A 263 25.39 -2.08 0.97
C GLN A 263 24.75 -0.74 0.54
N SER A 264 25.17 -0.18 -0.59
CA SER A 264 24.55 1.03 -1.13
C SER A 264 23.10 0.77 -1.54
N GLY A 265 22.82 -0.37 -2.19
CA GLY A 265 21.47 -0.79 -2.54
C GLY A 265 20.56 -0.93 -1.32
N ASN A 266 21.01 -1.60 -0.26
CA ASN A 266 20.26 -1.74 0.98
C ASN A 266 19.96 -0.38 1.65
N THR A 267 20.95 0.52 1.70
CA THR A 267 20.75 1.89 2.23
C THR A 267 19.70 2.64 1.43
N GLY A 268 19.73 2.54 0.10
CA GLY A 268 18.75 3.15 -0.78
C GLY A 268 17.35 2.56 -0.58
N CYS A 269 17.23 1.23 -0.46
CA CYS A 269 15.96 0.56 -0.19
C CYS A 269 15.34 0.97 1.15
N GLN A 270 16.15 1.20 2.19
CA GLN A 270 15.66 1.72 3.48
C GLN A 270 15.08 3.13 3.33
N ALA A 271 15.79 4.05 2.64
CA ALA A 271 15.29 5.40 2.39
C ALA A 271 14.03 5.40 1.50
N LEU A 272 13.98 4.52 0.48
CA LEU A 272 12.82 4.32 -0.37
C LEU A 272 11.61 3.84 0.43
N ALA A 273 11.77 2.83 1.27
CA ALA A 273 10.69 2.26 2.07
C ALA A 273 10.06 3.31 3.00
N ILE A 274 10.88 4.15 3.66
CA ILE A 274 10.39 5.25 4.50
C ILE A 274 9.67 6.31 3.67
N THR A 275 10.19 6.66 2.49
CA THR A 275 9.60 7.65 1.60
C THR A 275 8.25 7.18 1.07
N LEU A 276 8.16 5.93 0.58
CA LEU A 276 6.90 5.34 0.10
C LEU A 276 5.86 5.26 1.22
N ARG A 277 6.25 4.84 2.42
CA ARG A 277 5.37 4.84 3.60
C ARG A 277 4.83 6.24 3.89
N GLY A 278 5.70 7.26 3.87
CA GLY A 278 5.31 8.64 4.07
C GLY A 278 4.34 9.17 3.01
N ILE A 279 4.50 8.74 1.75
CA ILE A 279 3.59 9.07 0.65
C ILE A 279 2.23 8.42 0.87
N THR A 280 2.19 7.12 1.14
CA THR A 280 0.95 6.33 1.32
C THR A 280 0.15 6.78 2.53
N LEU A 281 0.81 7.09 3.65
CA LEU A 281 0.15 7.57 4.87
C LEU A 281 -0.16 9.08 4.86
N GLY A 282 0.07 9.78 3.74
CA GLY A 282 -0.18 11.21 3.63
C GLY A 282 0.74 12.12 4.45
N GLN A 283 1.77 11.57 5.12
CA GLN A 283 2.68 12.33 6.00
C GLN A 283 3.51 13.37 5.25
N MET A 284 3.64 13.23 3.93
CA MET A 284 4.37 14.18 3.08
C MET A 284 3.62 15.50 2.85
N LYS A 285 2.33 15.61 3.25
CA LYS A 285 1.57 16.87 3.15
C LYS A 285 2.14 17.94 4.09
N ASP A 286 2.55 17.53 5.29
CA ASP A 286 2.98 18.42 6.35
C ASP A 286 4.50 18.39 6.63
N TYR A 287 5.22 17.42 5.99
CA TYR A 287 6.65 17.25 6.22
C TYR A 287 7.48 17.71 5.03
N PRO A 288 8.35 18.75 5.18
CA PRO A 288 9.15 19.27 4.07
C PRO A 288 10.11 18.21 3.49
N VAL A 289 10.08 18.05 2.18
CA VAL A 289 10.97 17.12 1.44
C VAL A 289 12.45 17.40 1.74
N SER A 290 12.84 18.68 1.85
CA SER A 290 14.21 19.08 2.18
C SER A 290 14.68 18.56 3.53
N LYS A 291 13.78 18.46 4.51
CA LYS A 291 14.08 17.92 5.84
C LYS A 291 14.28 16.40 5.78
N LEU A 292 13.44 15.70 5.02
CA LEU A 292 13.60 14.27 4.77
C LEU A 292 14.93 13.99 4.05
N LEU A 293 15.23 14.74 2.99
CA LEU A 293 16.45 14.57 2.23
C LEU A 293 17.71 14.80 3.09
N ARG A 294 17.73 15.85 3.91
CA ARG A 294 18.86 16.10 4.85
C ARG A 294 19.04 14.95 5.84
N LYS A 295 17.93 14.40 6.36
CA LYS A 295 17.96 13.25 7.26
C LYS A 295 18.57 12.03 6.57
N GLU A 296 18.14 11.69 5.35
CA GLU A 296 18.64 10.52 4.64
C GLU A 296 20.10 10.68 4.16
N ILE A 297 20.53 11.91 3.81
CA ILE A 297 21.95 12.21 3.54
C ILE A 297 22.81 11.96 4.79
N LEU A 298 22.37 12.46 5.95
CA LEU A 298 23.11 12.25 7.21
C LEU A 298 23.15 10.77 7.61
N LEU A 299 22.04 10.06 7.49
CA LEU A 299 21.99 8.62 7.76
C LEU A 299 22.88 7.83 6.78
N GLY A 300 22.86 8.19 5.49
CA GLY A 300 23.75 7.62 4.49
C GLY A 300 25.22 7.83 4.82
N ALA A 301 25.60 9.02 5.26
CA ALA A 301 26.97 9.32 5.68
C ALA A 301 27.37 8.54 6.94
N LEU A 302 26.51 8.46 7.95
CA LEU A 302 26.78 7.72 9.20
C LEU A 302 26.87 6.21 8.95
N ASN A 303 25.89 5.64 8.24
CA ASN A 303 25.90 4.21 7.90
C ASN A 303 27.06 3.86 6.97
N GLY A 304 27.30 4.71 5.95
CA GLY A 304 28.42 4.54 5.03
C GLY A 304 29.77 4.61 5.74
N ALA A 305 29.96 5.48 6.73
CA ALA A 305 31.18 5.54 7.54
C ALA A 305 31.32 4.27 8.41
N ALA A 306 30.28 3.88 9.12
CA ALA A 306 30.31 2.71 10.00
C ALA A 306 30.61 1.41 9.23
N VAL A 307 29.88 1.15 8.14
CA VAL A 307 30.08 -0.03 7.30
C VAL A 307 31.39 0.09 6.51
N GLY A 308 31.73 1.30 6.03
CA GLY A 308 32.93 1.60 5.28
C GLY A 308 34.21 1.36 6.07
N VAL A 309 34.23 1.61 7.38
CA VAL A 309 35.37 1.25 8.26
C VAL A 309 35.58 -0.25 8.26
N ILE A 310 34.51 -1.03 8.43
CA ILE A 310 34.59 -2.49 8.45
C ILE A 310 35.06 -3.03 7.09
N ALA A 311 34.44 -2.54 6.00
CA ALA A 311 34.78 -2.95 4.64
C ALA A 311 36.19 -2.50 4.25
N GLY A 312 36.64 -1.32 4.68
CA GLY A 312 37.99 -0.80 4.46
C GLY A 312 39.06 -1.61 5.17
N ILE A 313 38.81 -2.03 6.43
CA ILE A 313 39.68 -2.96 7.15
C ILE A 313 39.74 -4.32 6.45
N ALA A 314 38.58 -4.83 5.99
CA ALA A 314 38.53 -6.08 5.25
C ALA A 314 39.33 -6.00 3.93
N MET A 315 39.19 -4.89 3.17
CA MET A 315 39.97 -4.64 1.97
C MET A 315 41.48 -4.56 2.28
N PHE A 316 41.85 -3.83 3.33
CA PHE A 316 43.27 -3.75 3.77
C PHE A 316 43.83 -5.13 4.05
N ALA A 317 43.14 -5.95 4.82
CA ALA A 317 43.60 -7.31 5.15
C ALA A 317 43.66 -8.21 3.89
N TYR A 318 42.66 -8.12 3.00
CA TYR A 318 42.62 -8.85 1.74
C TYR A 318 43.77 -8.44 0.82
N ALA A 319 44.04 -7.15 0.69
CA ALA A 319 45.14 -6.61 -0.11
C ALA A 319 46.52 -7.04 0.42
N LEU A 320 46.69 -7.10 1.74
CA LEU A 320 47.91 -7.67 2.35
C LEU A 320 48.07 -9.15 2.03
N ALA A 321 47.00 -9.94 2.12
CA ALA A 321 47.03 -11.37 1.85
C ALA A 321 47.29 -11.73 0.39
N THR A 322 46.98 -10.82 -0.54
CA THR A 322 47.14 -11.00 -1.99
C THR A 322 48.33 -10.23 -2.56
N ASP A 323 49.21 -9.67 -1.70
CA ASP A 323 50.35 -8.84 -2.08
C ASP A 323 50.00 -7.71 -3.06
N ALA A 324 48.79 -7.12 -2.90
CA ALA A 324 48.35 -6.02 -3.74
C ALA A 324 49.13 -4.74 -3.41
N ALA A 325 49.32 -3.90 -4.44
CA ALA A 325 49.96 -2.60 -4.25
C ALA A 325 49.12 -1.70 -3.33
N SER A 326 49.78 -0.99 -2.40
CA SER A 326 49.18 0.03 -1.55
C SER A 326 47.94 -0.42 -0.72
N PRO A 327 48.03 -1.47 0.12
CA PRO A 327 46.88 -2.00 0.89
C PRO A 327 46.12 -0.95 1.70
N ALA A 328 46.84 -0.02 2.35
CA ALA A 328 46.24 1.05 3.15
C ALA A 328 45.40 2.02 2.30
N MET A 329 45.87 2.35 1.10
CA MET A 329 45.17 3.22 0.19
C MET A 329 43.89 2.54 -0.37
N LEU A 330 43.95 1.24 -0.68
CA LEU A 330 42.79 0.46 -1.08
C LEU A 330 41.73 0.41 0.02
N GLY A 331 42.12 0.22 1.28
CA GLY A 331 41.19 0.33 2.41
C GLY A 331 40.53 1.69 2.54
N LEU A 332 41.32 2.75 2.33
CA LEU A 332 40.78 4.15 2.35
C LEU A 332 39.82 4.40 1.17
N VAL A 333 40.14 3.91 -0.01
CA VAL A 333 39.25 4.00 -1.19
C VAL A 333 37.91 3.35 -0.90
N ILE A 334 37.89 2.15 -0.31
CA ILE A 334 36.62 1.48 0.05
C ILE A 334 35.85 2.28 1.09
N LEU A 335 36.49 2.83 2.10
CA LEU A 335 35.85 3.66 3.12
C LEU A 335 35.15 4.88 2.48
N ILE A 336 35.88 5.66 1.68
CA ILE A 336 35.36 6.88 1.05
C ILE A 336 34.25 6.53 0.03
N ALA A 337 34.47 5.49 -0.78
CA ALA A 337 33.49 5.02 -1.74
C ALA A 337 32.18 4.58 -1.06
N MET A 338 32.27 3.86 0.06
CA MET A 338 31.10 3.42 0.84
C MET A 338 30.30 4.60 1.38
N ILE A 339 30.98 5.63 1.93
CA ILE A 339 30.31 6.85 2.41
C ILE A 339 29.57 7.52 1.25
N GLY A 340 30.26 7.77 0.13
CA GLY A 340 29.69 8.44 -1.02
C GLY A 340 28.53 7.66 -1.64
N ALA A 341 28.67 6.33 -1.76
CA ALA A 341 27.64 5.45 -2.27
C ALA A 341 26.38 5.45 -1.39
N CYS A 342 26.52 5.33 -0.07
CA CYS A 342 25.40 5.35 0.87
C CYS A 342 24.70 6.73 0.91
N VAL A 343 25.44 7.84 0.81
CA VAL A 343 24.88 9.19 0.68
C VAL A 343 24.06 9.32 -0.62
N GLY A 344 24.64 8.91 -1.75
CA GLY A 344 23.94 8.87 -3.04
C GLY A 344 22.66 8.04 -2.97
N SER A 345 22.74 6.86 -2.35
CA SER A 345 21.60 5.96 -2.16
C SER A 345 20.48 6.58 -1.34
N GLY A 346 20.80 7.29 -0.25
CA GLY A 346 19.83 8.04 0.54
C GLY A 346 19.12 9.13 -0.27
N ILE A 347 19.88 9.86 -1.10
CA ILE A 347 19.33 10.90 -1.99
C ILE A 347 18.35 10.27 -3.00
N PHE A 348 18.74 9.21 -3.70
CA PHE A 348 17.90 8.56 -4.72
C PHE A 348 16.72 7.83 -4.10
N GLY A 349 16.85 7.24 -2.90
CA GLY A 349 15.73 6.64 -2.17
C GLY A 349 14.61 7.62 -1.84
N VAL A 350 14.91 8.92 -1.68
CA VAL A 350 13.92 9.98 -1.51
C VAL A 350 13.45 10.55 -2.84
N THR A 351 14.38 10.87 -3.75
CA THR A 351 14.05 11.66 -4.95
C THR A 351 13.34 10.85 -6.02
N VAL A 352 13.71 9.57 -6.23
CA VAL A 352 13.10 8.72 -7.27
C VAL A 352 11.58 8.59 -7.10
N PRO A 353 11.02 8.16 -5.94
CA PRO A 353 9.58 8.02 -5.79
C PRO A 353 8.83 9.35 -5.90
N LEU A 354 9.43 10.45 -5.46
CA LEU A 354 8.81 11.78 -5.57
C LEU A 354 8.76 12.29 -7.01
N VAL A 355 9.81 12.02 -7.79
CA VAL A 355 9.86 12.36 -9.22
C VAL A 355 8.83 11.53 -9.98
N LEU A 356 8.75 10.21 -9.75
CA LEU A 356 7.75 9.35 -10.38
C LEU A 356 6.33 9.80 -10.06
N LYS A 357 6.03 10.10 -8.79
CA LYS A 357 4.74 10.66 -8.39
C LYS A 357 4.40 11.95 -9.13
N ARG A 358 5.39 12.84 -9.33
CA ARG A 358 5.18 14.11 -10.06
C ARG A 358 4.82 13.89 -11.54
N PHE A 359 5.32 12.82 -12.14
CA PHE A 359 4.99 12.43 -13.51
C PHE A 359 3.73 11.55 -13.64
N GLY A 360 3.00 11.33 -12.53
CA GLY A 360 1.79 10.51 -12.53
C GLY A 360 2.04 9.01 -12.60
N ALA A 361 3.30 8.56 -12.46
CA ALA A 361 3.63 7.14 -12.37
C ALA A 361 3.48 6.63 -10.92
N ASP A 362 3.13 5.34 -10.78
CA ASP A 362 3.08 4.71 -9.46
C ASP A 362 4.49 4.68 -8.83
N PRO A 363 4.72 5.42 -7.73
CA PRO A 363 6.03 5.49 -7.11
C PRO A 363 6.49 4.14 -6.52
N ALA A 364 5.58 3.24 -6.16
CA ALA A 364 5.92 1.94 -5.58
C ALA A 364 6.52 1.00 -6.63
N THR A 365 5.95 0.99 -7.83
CA THR A 365 6.26 -0.01 -8.86
C THR A 365 7.62 0.24 -9.53
N ALA A 366 7.91 1.49 -9.94
CA ALA A 366 9.11 1.79 -10.73
C ALA A 366 10.35 2.15 -9.89
N SER A 367 10.15 2.55 -8.61
CA SER A 367 11.22 3.16 -7.82
C SER A 367 12.42 2.26 -7.57
N SER A 368 12.21 0.96 -7.35
CA SER A 368 13.32 0.08 -6.97
C SER A 368 14.31 -0.17 -8.10
N ILE A 369 13.85 -0.31 -9.36
CA ILE A 369 14.74 -0.51 -10.50
C ILE A 369 15.62 0.72 -10.72
N PHE A 370 15.01 1.90 -10.75
CA PHE A 370 15.78 3.14 -10.88
C PHE A 370 16.73 3.33 -9.71
N LEU A 371 16.26 3.05 -8.49
CA LEU A 371 17.10 3.15 -7.31
C LEU A 371 18.32 2.24 -7.39
N THR A 372 18.13 0.93 -7.62
CA THR A 372 19.25 -0.03 -7.70
C THR A 372 20.21 0.32 -8.81
N THR A 373 19.71 0.74 -9.98
CA THR A 373 20.58 1.20 -11.07
C THR A 373 21.45 2.37 -10.66
N PHE A 374 20.88 3.41 -10.05
CA PHE A 374 21.65 4.57 -9.61
C PHE A 374 22.63 4.23 -8.50
N THR A 375 22.23 3.39 -7.54
CA THR A 375 23.13 2.99 -6.44
C THR A 375 24.29 2.15 -6.93
N ASP A 376 24.08 1.26 -7.90
CA ASP A 376 25.12 0.44 -8.50
C ASP A 376 26.11 1.30 -9.32
N ILE A 377 25.60 2.18 -10.18
CA ILE A 377 26.43 3.10 -10.98
C ILE A 377 27.28 3.97 -10.06
N ILE A 378 26.69 4.59 -9.03
CA ILE A 378 27.41 5.49 -8.12
C ILE A 378 28.38 4.69 -7.26
N GLY A 379 27.94 3.59 -6.66
CA GLY A 379 28.76 2.79 -5.75
C GLY A 379 30.00 2.23 -6.45
N MET A 380 29.78 1.47 -7.51
CA MET A 380 30.89 0.85 -8.26
C MET A 380 31.72 1.90 -9.02
N GLY A 381 31.07 2.87 -9.67
CA GLY A 381 31.75 3.95 -10.39
C GLY A 381 32.64 4.79 -9.48
N LEU A 382 32.15 5.19 -8.31
CA LEU A 382 32.92 5.98 -7.35
C LEU A 382 34.11 5.22 -6.81
N MET A 383 33.94 3.92 -6.47
CA MET A 383 35.04 3.08 -6.02
C MET A 383 36.15 2.98 -7.07
N LEU A 384 35.77 2.67 -8.31
CA LEU A 384 36.72 2.48 -9.41
C LEU A 384 37.40 3.80 -9.78
N PHE A 385 36.66 4.91 -9.79
CA PHE A 385 37.21 6.23 -10.00
C PHE A 385 38.25 6.63 -8.93
N LEU A 386 37.92 6.42 -7.64
CA LEU A 386 38.82 6.70 -6.53
C LEU A 386 40.07 5.78 -6.59
N ALA A 387 39.87 4.51 -6.92
CA ALA A 387 41.01 3.58 -7.07
C ALA A 387 41.93 4.02 -8.20
N THR A 388 41.40 4.43 -9.35
CA THR A 388 42.19 4.95 -10.46
C THR A 388 42.93 6.25 -10.08
N SER A 389 42.29 7.13 -9.33
CA SER A 389 42.85 8.46 -9.03
C SER A 389 43.83 8.47 -7.85
N MET A 390 43.70 7.52 -6.91
CA MET A 390 44.45 7.51 -5.64
C MET A 390 45.51 6.41 -5.57
N VAL A 391 45.35 5.32 -6.35
CA VAL A 391 46.24 4.14 -6.29
C VAL A 391 47.10 3.98 -7.55
N LEU A 392 46.54 4.30 -8.71
CA LEU A 392 47.24 4.32 -10.00
C LEU A 392 47.71 5.71 -10.38
#